data_ac81f993c8da3286c14f67a526eed6f4
#
_entry.id   ac81f993c8da3286c14f67a526eed6f4
#
_cell.length_a   1.000
_cell.length_b   1.000
_cell.length_c   1.000
_cell.angle_alpha   90.00
_cell.angle_beta   90.00
_cell.angle_gamma   90.00
#
_symmetry.space_group_name_H-M   'P 1'
#
loop_
_entity.id
_entity.type
_entity.pdbx_description
1 polymer ?
#
loop_
_entity_poly.entity_id
_entity_poly.type
_entity_poly.pdbx_seq_one_letter_code
_entity_poly.pdbx_strand_id
1 'polypeptide(L)'
;MNPAISSMALRNILRAPTAVRPLLIQPRALYHSYEHDESPPYRDAESAILSSALSHVPLHGFTQDSLSLGAKQAGYLDISSNLFPNGAFDLVNYHLVTQRLALNSRIQFPNTDQKQGVGRRVRSLVLERLRANVDAGVVGRWQEALALMSLGENLPRSLRELSDLSDEIWFLAGDVSVDTSWYTKRATLAGIYAATE
;
A
#
# COMPACT_ATOMS: atom_id res chain seq x y z
N MET A 1 -43.29 59.19 52.79
CA MET A 1 -43.94 58.05 52.13
C MET A 1 -43.13 57.82 50.80
N ASN A 2 -42.32 56.83 50.83
CA ASN A 2 -41.50 56.43 49.70
C ASN A 2 -42.20 55.41 48.82
N PRO A 3 -41.93 55.39 47.51
CA PRO A 3 -41.68 54.08 46.88
C PRO A 3 -40.38 54.00 46.13
N ALA A 4 -39.76 52.83 46.31
CA ALA A 4 -38.55 52.39 45.73
C ALA A 4 -38.66 52.14 44.23
N ILE A 5 -37.66 52.61 43.47
CA ILE A 5 -37.47 52.31 42.05
C ILE A 5 -36.51 51.11 41.95
N SER A 6 -37.05 49.99 41.49
CA SER A 6 -36.26 48.77 41.22
C SER A 6 -35.51 48.91 39.90
N SER A 7 -34.17 48.90 39.97
CA SER A 7 -33.26 48.87 38.82
C SER A 7 -33.11 47.43 38.33
N MET A 8 -33.66 47.12 37.16
CA MET A 8 -33.40 45.90 36.42
C MET A 8 -32.02 46.01 35.72
N ALA A 9 -31.04 45.30 36.27
CA ALA A 9 -29.73 45.12 35.62
C ALA A 9 -29.84 44.08 34.51
N LEU A 10 -29.74 44.53 33.25
CA LEU A 10 -29.54 43.68 32.10
C LEU A 10 -28.15 43.03 32.19
N ARG A 11 -28.12 41.74 32.48
CA ARG A 11 -26.89 40.92 32.31
C ARG A 11 -26.67 40.64 30.82
N ASN A 12 -25.77 41.35 30.19
CA ASN A 12 -25.17 40.98 28.88
C ASN A 12 -24.41 39.68 29.06
N ILE A 13 -24.96 38.58 28.55
CA ILE A 13 -24.28 37.30 28.41
C ILE A 13 -23.39 37.43 27.17
N LEU A 14 -22.14 37.82 27.38
CA LEU A 14 -21.10 37.71 26.36
C LEU A 14 -20.81 36.23 26.09
N ARG A 15 -21.36 35.73 25.00
CA ARG A 15 -21.10 34.40 24.47
C ARG A 15 -19.65 34.40 23.94
N ALA A 16 -18.75 33.75 24.67
CA ALA A 16 -17.35 33.55 24.22
C ALA A 16 -17.36 32.77 22.89
N PRO A 17 -16.53 33.17 21.90
CA PRO A 17 -16.41 32.44 20.68
C PRO A 17 -15.81 31.06 20.99
N THR A 18 -16.50 30.00 20.55
CA THR A 18 -16.00 28.62 20.59
C THR A 18 -14.73 28.57 19.74
N ALA A 19 -13.58 28.48 20.37
CA ALA A 19 -12.32 28.28 19.69
C ALA A 19 -12.36 26.91 18.99
N VAL A 20 -12.46 26.96 17.66
CA VAL A 20 -12.27 25.78 16.81
C VAL A 20 -10.82 25.36 16.98
N ARG A 21 -10.57 24.27 17.72
CA ARG A 21 -9.26 23.66 17.84
C ARG A 21 -8.88 23.16 16.44
N PRO A 22 -7.77 23.62 15.83
CA PRO A 22 -7.30 23.01 14.62
C PRO A 22 -6.98 21.54 14.92
N LEU A 23 -7.55 20.63 14.14
CA LEU A 23 -7.15 19.23 14.10
C LEU A 23 -5.69 19.22 13.63
N LEU A 24 -4.77 19.15 14.59
CA LEU A 24 -3.37 18.85 14.31
C LEU A 24 -3.35 17.44 13.71
N ILE A 25 -3.35 17.38 12.38
CA ILE A 25 -2.97 16.17 11.66
C ILE A 25 -1.49 15.97 12.02
N GLN A 26 -1.24 15.13 13.02
CA GLN A 26 0.13 14.73 13.32
C GLN A 26 0.62 13.96 12.09
N PRO A 27 1.70 14.42 11.44
CA PRO A 27 2.35 13.60 10.43
C PRO A 27 2.81 12.33 11.15
N ARG A 28 2.18 11.21 10.79
CA ARG A 28 2.60 9.90 11.25
C ARG A 28 3.97 9.69 10.60
N ALA A 29 5.04 9.85 11.38
CA ALA A 29 6.35 9.48 10.93
C ALA A 29 6.30 7.99 10.58
N LEU A 30 6.48 7.68 9.29
CA LEU A 30 6.66 6.32 8.80
C LEU A 30 8.09 5.89 9.21
N TYR A 31 8.28 5.69 10.51
CA TYR A 31 9.47 5.06 11.03
C TYR A 31 9.22 3.56 10.99
N HIS A 32 9.82 2.87 10.03
CA HIS A 32 9.87 1.41 10.02
C HIS A 32 10.79 0.96 11.16
N SER A 33 10.20 0.72 12.31
CA SER A 33 10.87 -0.01 13.37
C SER A 33 10.76 -1.51 13.04
N TYR A 34 11.84 -2.12 12.61
CA TYR A 34 11.93 -3.56 12.36
C TYR A 34 11.81 -4.42 13.63
N GLU A 35 11.65 -3.79 14.79
CA GLU A 35 11.48 -4.46 16.09
C GLU A 35 10.03 -4.80 16.43
N HIS A 36 9.07 -4.38 15.61
CA HIS A 36 7.68 -4.75 15.78
C HIS A 36 7.29 -5.67 14.61
N ASP A 37 6.91 -6.91 14.93
CA ASP A 37 6.22 -7.80 14.00
C ASP A 37 5.00 -7.06 13.44
N GLU A 38 5.11 -6.56 12.22
CA GLU A 38 3.97 -5.97 11.52
C GLU A 38 2.92 -7.07 11.37
N SER A 39 1.73 -6.80 11.89
CA SER A 39 0.60 -7.70 11.65
C SER A 39 0.45 -7.91 10.14
N PRO A 40 0.20 -9.16 9.70
CA PRO A 40 0.08 -9.46 8.29
C PRO A 40 -0.96 -8.52 7.64
N PRO A 41 -0.68 -7.99 6.44
CA PRO A 41 -1.52 -6.98 5.79
C PRO A 41 -2.92 -7.51 5.43
N TYR A 42 -3.08 -8.82 5.41
CA TYR A 42 -4.34 -9.53 5.13
C TYR A 42 -4.62 -10.56 6.20
N ARG A 43 -5.89 -10.73 6.56
CA ARG A 43 -6.35 -11.80 7.46
C ARG A 43 -6.22 -13.14 6.75
N ASP A 44 -6.18 -14.23 7.51
CA ASP A 44 -6.00 -15.58 6.97
C ASP A 44 -7.06 -15.93 5.91
N ALA A 45 -8.33 -15.62 6.15
CA ALA A 45 -9.40 -15.86 5.19
C ALA A 45 -9.26 -15.01 3.91
N GLU A 46 -8.92 -13.73 4.05
CA GLU A 46 -8.68 -12.82 2.92
C GLU A 46 -7.50 -13.30 2.08
N SER A 47 -6.39 -13.66 2.74
CA SER A 47 -5.19 -14.19 2.09
C SER A 47 -5.47 -15.51 1.37
N ALA A 48 -6.23 -16.43 1.97
CA ALA A 48 -6.62 -17.70 1.35
C ALA A 48 -7.45 -17.49 0.09
N ILE A 49 -8.44 -16.58 0.13
CA ILE A 49 -9.28 -16.27 -1.03
C ILE A 49 -8.46 -15.60 -2.13
N LEU A 50 -7.68 -14.55 -1.79
CA LEU A 50 -6.91 -13.79 -2.78
C LEU A 50 -5.80 -14.61 -3.42
N SER A 51 -5.12 -15.47 -2.65
CA SER A 51 -4.10 -16.37 -3.19
C SER A 51 -4.70 -17.40 -4.16
N SER A 52 -5.87 -17.95 -3.83
CA SER A 52 -6.60 -18.85 -4.73
C SER A 52 -7.10 -18.10 -5.97
N ALA A 53 -7.61 -16.88 -5.82
CA ALA A 53 -8.10 -16.05 -6.92
C ALA A 53 -6.97 -15.70 -7.92
N LEU A 54 -5.73 -15.46 -7.45
CA LEU A 54 -4.59 -15.23 -8.33
C LEU A 54 -4.33 -16.38 -9.30
N SER A 55 -4.59 -17.63 -8.92
CA SER A 55 -4.44 -18.78 -9.81
C SER A 55 -5.42 -18.76 -10.99
N HIS A 56 -6.52 -18.03 -10.90
CA HIS A 56 -7.53 -17.88 -11.94
C HIS A 56 -7.27 -16.66 -12.87
N VAL A 57 -6.40 -15.74 -12.46
CA VAL A 57 -6.07 -14.52 -13.25
C VAL A 57 -5.58 -14.82 -14.67
N PRO A 58 -4.74 -15.83 -14.94
CA PRO A 58 -4.29 -16.10 -16.31
C PRO A 58 -5.43 -16.38 -17.29
N LEU A 59 -6.53 -17.00 -16.81
CA LEU A 59 -7.67 -17.35 -17.63
C LEU A 59 -8.77 -16.28 -17.60
N HIS A 60 -9.11 -15.76 -16.43
CA HIS A 60 -10.26 -14.88 -16.20
C HIS A 60 -9.90 -13.41 -16.03
N GLY A 61 -8.59 -13.09 -15.96
CA GLY A 61 -8.12 -11.73 -15.73
C GLY A 61 -8.32 -11.24 -14.29
N PHE A 62 -8.03 -9.97 -14.08
CA PHE A 62 -8.29 -9.30 -12.79
C PHE A 62 -9.77 -8.87 -12.73
N THR A 63 -10.64 -9.81 -12.40
CA THR A 63 -12.10 -9.64 -12.44
C THR A 63 -12.76 -10.13 -11.17
N GLN A 64 -14.04 -9.76 -11.01
CA GLN A 64 -14.87 -10.27 -9.91
C GLN A 64 -15.08 -11.79 -10.02
N ASP A 65 -15.09 -12.32 -11.25
CA ASP A 65 -15.23 -13.78 -11.48
C ASP A 65 -14.02 -14.54 -10.90
N SER A 66 -12.80 -13.98 -11.06
CA SER A 66 -11.59 -14.56 -10.44
C SER A 66 -11.69 -14.59 -8.91
N LEU A 67 -12.25 -13.55 -8.28
CA LEU A 67 -12.48 -13.50 -6.84
C LEU A 67 -13.51 -14.54 -6.39
N SER A 68 -14.62 -14.67 -7.13
CA SER A 68 -15.68 -15.66 -6.84
C SER A 68 -15.16 -17.09 -6.96
N LEU A 69 -14.38 -17.38 -8.01
CA LEU A 69 -13.73 -18.67 -8.21
C LEU A 69 -12.72 -18.96 -7.10
N GLY A 70 -11.91 -17.95 -6.72
CA GLY A 70 -10.95 -18.06 -5.63
C GLY A 70 -11.62 -18.34 -4.29
N ALA A 71 -12.72 -17.66 -3.97
CA ALA A 71 -13.50 -17.92 -2.77
C ALA A 71 -14.01 -19.36 -2.70
N LYS A 72 -14.60 -19.86 -3.80
CA LYS A 72 -15.06 -21.24 -3.92
C LYS A 72 -13.92 -22.25 -3.76
N GLN A 73 -12.80 -22.01 -4.41
CA GLN A 73 -11.62 -22.89 -4.32
C GLN A 73 -11.02 -22.91 -2.92
N ALA A 74 -11.02 -21.77 -2.21
CA ALA A 74 -10.58 -21.68 -0.83
C ALA A 74 -11.59 -22.26 0.19
N GLY A 75 -12.73 -22.80 -0.28
CA GLY A 75 -13.76 -23.42 0.57
C GLY A 75 -14.73 -22.42 1.20
N TYR A 76 -14.77 -21.18 0.72
CA TYR A 76 -15.70 -20.15 1.17
C TYR A 76 -16.91 -20.01 0.25
N LEU A 77 -17.97 -19.40 0.75
CA LEU A 77 -19.14 -19.08 -0.05
C LEU A 77 -18.83 -17.97 -1.04
N ASP A 78 -19.53 -17.94 -2.16
CA ASP A 78 -19.40 -16.89 -3.20
C ASP A 78 -19.62 -15.48 -2.65
N ILE A 79 -20.53 -15.33 -1.69
CA ILE A 79 -20.78 -14.06 -0.99
C ILE A 79 -19.54 -13.52 -0.26
N SER A 80 -18.53 -14.35 0.00
CA SER A 80 -17.27 -13.94 0.63
C SER A 80 -16.46 -13.01 -0.26
N SER A 81 -16.76 -12.91 -1.55
CA SER A 81 -16.19 -11.89 -2.45
C SER A 81 -16.54 -10.47 -2.01
N ASN A 82 -17.61 -10.27 -1.22
CA ASN A 82 -17.97 -8.98 -0.63
C ASN A 82 -17.04 -8.51 0.49
N LEU A 83 -16.10 -9.36 0.94
CA LEU A 83 -15.02 -8.94 1.85
C LEU A 83 -14.06 -7.93 1.19
N PHE A 84 -14.09 -7.86 -0.15
CA PHE A 84 -13.20 -7.03 -0.94
C PHE A 84 -13.95 -5.81 -1.50
N PRO A 85 -13.97 -4.68 -0.77
CA PRO A 85 -14.79 -3.51 -1.12
C PRO A 85 -14.34 -2.85 -2.44
N ASN A 86 -13.06 -3.01 -2.83
CA ASN A 86 -12.55 -2.51 -4.09
C ASN A 86 -12.55 -3.59 -5.21
N GLY A 87 -13.19 -4.73 -4.95
CA GLY A 87 -13.35 -5.80 -5.93
C GLY A 87 -12.03 -6.28 -6.54
N ALA A 88 -11.96 -6.29 -7.87
CA ALA A 88 -10.79 -6.76 -8.61
C ALA A 88 -9.50 -5.99 -8.28
N PHE A 89 -9.58 -4.73 -7.85
CA PHE A 89 -8.40 -3.98 -7.43
C PHE A 89 -7.75 -4.57 -6.16
N ASP A 90 -8.54 -5.10 -5.23
CA ASP A 90 -7.97 -5.74 -4.03
C ASP A 90 -7.13 -6.98 -4.42
N LEU A 91 -7.48 -7.68 -5.50
CA LEU A 91 -6.68 -8.78 -6.05
C LEU A 91 -5.34 -8.28 -6.65
N VAL A 92 -5.36 -7.15 -7.38
CA VAL A 92 -4.15 -6.50 -7.87
C VAL A 92 -3.26 -6.07 -6.70
N ASN A 93 -3.85 -5.37 -5.73
CA ASN A 93 -3.12 -4.88 -4.56
C ASN A 93 -2.50 -6.03 -3.74
N TYR A 94 -3.23 -7.15 -3.57
CA TYR A 94 -2.71 -8.35 -2.92
C TYR A 94 -1.47 -8.89 -3.65
N HIS A 95 -1.52 -8.98 -4.98
CA HIS A 95 -0.36 -9.41 -5.78
C HIS A 95 0.84 -8.46 -5.57
N LEU A 96 0.64 -7.15 -5.64
CA LEU A 96 1.71 -6.18 -5.48
C LEU A 96 2.37 -6.29 -4.09
N VAL A 97 1.57 -6.27 -3.04
CA VAL A 97 2.03 -6.33 -1.64
C VAL A 97 2.77 -7.64 -1.35
N THR A 98 2.19 -8.77 -1.74
CA THR A 98 2.79 -10.09 -1.47
C THR A 98 4.11 -10.27 -2.23
N GLN A 99 4.21 -9.79 -3.47
CA GLN A 99 5.46 -9.86 -4.23
C GLN A 99 6.53 -8.90 -3.67
N ARG A 100 6.14 -7.73 -3.14
CA ARG A 100 7.08 -6.84 -2.43
C ARG A 100 7.63 -7.50 -1.18
N LEU A 101 6.77 -8.03 -0.32
CA LEU A 101 7.18 -8.71 0.92
C LEU A 101 8.04 -9.96 0.67
N ALA A 102 7.82 -10.64 -0.46
CA ALA A 102 8.60 -11.81 -0.84
C ALA A 102 10.01 -11.47 -1.34
N LEU A 103 10.33 -10.21 -1.68
CA LEU A 103 11.65 -9.84 -2.23
C LEU A 103 12.79 -10.20 -1.29
N ASN A 104 12.64 -9.95 0.00
CA ASN A 104 13.66 -10.25 1.00
C ASN A 104 14.00 -11.75 1.08
N SER A 105 13.01 -12.62 0.90
CA SER A 105 13.23 -14.07 0.88
C SER A 105 13.80 -14.59 -0.44
N ARG A 106 13.50 -13.92 -1.55
CA ARG A 106 13.95 -14.32 -2.90
C ARG A 106 15.39 -13.95 -3.19
N ILE A 107 15.84 -12.79 -2.73
CA ILE A 107 17.21 -12.33 -2.93
C ILE A 107 17.83 -11.99 -1.59
N GLN A 108 18.86 -12.73 -1.24
CA GLN A 108 19.75 -12.41 -0.14
C GLN A 108 21.13 -12.07 -0.69
N PHE A 109 21.66 -10.90 -0.35
CA PHE A 109 23.01 -10.51 -0.71
C PHE A 109 23.96 -10.96 0.41
N PRO A 110 24.82 -11.98 0.18
CA PRO A 110 25.77 -12.42 1.19
C PRO A 110 26.75 -11.28 1.51
N ASN A 111 27.12 -11.17 2.78
CA ASN A 111 28.05 -10.12 3.27
C ASN A 111 29.39 -10.08 2.53
N THR A 112 29.77 -11.20 1.89
CA THR A 112 30.98 -11.33 1.08
C THR A 112 30.91 -10.55 -0.24
N ASP A 113 29.69 -10.21 -0.70
CA ASP A 113 29.45 -9.45 -1.95
C ASP A 113 29.49 -7.93 -1.77
N GLN A 114 30.18 -7.42 -0.74
CA GLN A 114 30.43 -5.99 -0.57
C GLN A 114 31.10 -5.34 -1.80
N LYS A 115 31.66 -6.16 -2.71
CA LYS A 115 32.20 -5.72 -4.01
C LYS A 115 31.10 -5.32 -5.01
N GLN A 116 29.84 -5.71 -4.82
CA GLN A 116 28.73 -5.27 -5.63
C GLN A 116 28.22 -3.93 -5.15
N GLY A 117 28.39 -2.89 -5.96
CA GLY A 117 27.84 -1.57 -5.66
C GLY A 117 26.30 -1.60 -5.55
N VAL A 118 25.75 -0.74 -4.67
CA VAL A 118 24.31 -0.60 -4.40
C VAL A 118 23.46 -0.58 -5.67
N GLY A 119 23.89 0.12 -6.72
CA GLY A 119 23.16 0.18 -8.00
C GLY A 119 22.97 -1.16 -8.69
N ARG A 120 23.93 -2.10 -8.58
CA ARG A 120 23.77 -3.46 -9.14
C ARG A 120 22.76 -4.26 -8.32
N ARG A 121 22.75 -4.10 -7.00
CA ARG A 121 21.77 -4.75 -6.11
C ARG A 121 20.36 -4.26 -6.40
N VAL A 122 20.17 -2.93 -6.53
CA VAL A 122 18.90 -2.33 -6.95
C VAL A 122 18.42 -2.94 -8.26
N ARG A 123 19.30 -3.00 -9.29
CA ARG A 123 18.95 -3.61 -10.56
C ARG A 123 18.52 -5.07 -10.43
N SER A 124 19.21 -5.86 -9.61
CA SER A 124 18.86 -7.27 -9.39
C SER A 124 17.50 -7.42 -8.73
N LEU A 125 17.18 -6.59 -7.72
CA LEU A 125 15.90 -6.58 -7.03
C LEU A 125 14.75 -6.17 -7.95
N VAL A 126 14.95 -5.15 -8.80
CA VAL A 126 13.96 -4.73 -9.80
C VAL A 126 13.68 -5.85 -10.78
N LEU A 127 14.74 -6.49 -11.33
CA LEU A 127 14.56 -7.60 -12.26
C LEU A 127 13.83 -8.78 -11.62
N GLU A 128 14.14 -9.10 -10.37
CA GLU A 128 13.45 -10.17 -9.65
C GLU A 128 11.98 -9.84 -9.41
N ARG A 129 11.68 -8.59 -9.06
CA ARG A 129 10.29 -8.14 -8.89
C ARG A 129 9.50 -8.25 -10.20
N LEU A 130 10.10 -7.87 -11.33
CA LEU A 130 9.47 -8.02 -12.64
C LEU A 130 9.28 -9.50 -13.04
N ARG A 131 10.29 -10.36 -12.77
CA ARG A 131 10.16 -11.81 -12.98
C ARG A 131 9.04 -12.43 -12.18
N ALA A 132 8.79 -11.93 -10.98
CA ALA A 132 7.68 -12.40 -10.15
C ALA A 132 6.31 -12.25 -10.83
N ASN A 133 6.11 -11.27 -11.70
CA ASN A 133 4.89 -11.15 -12.51
C ASN A 133 4.81 -12.28 -13.56
N VAL A 134 5.96 -12.68 -14.13
CA VAL A 134 6.03 -13.80 -15.08
C VAL A 134 5.73 -15.11 -14.36
N ASP A 135 6.36 -15.34 -13.20
CA ASP A 135 6.19 -16.56 -12.39
C ASP A 135 4.74 -16.73 -11.91
N ALA A 136 4.09 -15.61 -11.58
CA ALA A 136 2.67 -15.60 -11.21
C ALA A 136 1.72 -15.78 -12.41
N GLY A 137 2.24 -15.77 -13.65
CA GLY A 137 1.43 -15.92 -14.86
C GLY A 137 0.50 -14.74 -15.17
N VAL A 138 0.71 -13.58 -14.52
CA VAL A 138 -0.20 -12.43 -14.63
C VAL A 138 0.14 -11.48 -15.80
N VAL A 139 1.30 -11.65 -16.42
CA VAL A 139 1.81 -10.73 -17.48
C VAL A 139 0.83 -10.58 -18.64
N GLY A 140 0.19 -11.67 -19.07
CA GLY A 140 -0.79 -11.62 -20.16
C GLY A 140 -2.05 -10.79 -19.85
N ARG A 141 -2.29 -10.50 -18.57
CA ARG A 141 -3.42 -9.71 -18.07
C ARG A 141 -2.99 -8.40 -17.39
N TRP A 142 -1.71 -8.05 -17.51
CA TRP A 142 -1.15 -6.90 -16.80
C TRP A 142 -1.78 -5.57 -17.19
N GLN A 143 -2.23 -5.44 -18.44
CA GLN A 143 -2.96 -4.25 -18.90
C GLN A 143 -4.27 -4.01 -18.11
N GLU A 144 -4.94 -5.08 -17.69
CA GLU A 144 -6.13 -4.97 -16.85
C GLU A 144 -5.77 -4.45 -15.45
N ALA A 145 -4.65 -4.94 -14.88
CA ALA A 145 -4.14 -4.45 -13.60
C ALA A 145 -3.78 -2.95 -13.67
N LEU A 146 -3.06 -2.52 -14.73
CA LEU A 146 -2.73 -1.11 -14.95
C LEU A 146 -3.97 -0.24 -15.08
N ALA A 147 -4.99 -0.71 -15.81
CA ALA A 147 -6.25 0.00 -15.94
C ALA A 147 -6.95 0.17 -14.58
N LEU A 148 -7.00 -0.89 -13.75
CA LEU A 148 -7.59 -0.82 -12.41
C LEU A 148 -6.80 0.11 -11.48
N MET A 149 -5.47 0.08 -11.54
CA MET A 149 -4.59 0.95 -10.74
C MET A 149 -4.72 2.43 -11.12
N SER A 150 -5.04 2.74 -12.38
CA SER A 150 -5.18 4.12 -12.87
C SER A 150 -6.54 4.77 -12.54
N LEU A 151 -7.52 4.01 -12.04
CA LEU A 151 -8.79 4.58 -11.60
C LEU A 151 -8.57 5.55 -10.44
N GLY A 152 -9.25 6.69 -10.48
CA GLY A 152 -9.04 7.78 -9.50
C GLY A 152 -9.19 7.36 -8.04
N GLU A 153 -10.08 6.43 -7.75
CA GLU A 153 -10.30 5.85 -6.42
C GLU A 153 -9.16 4.93 -5.96
N ASN A 154 -8.50 4.25 -6.90
CA ASN A 154 -7.43 3.29 -6.63
C ASN A 154 -6.03 3.92 -6.71
N LEU A 155 -5.89 5.04 -7.43
CA LEU A 155 -4.62 5.70 -7.68
C LEU A 155 -3.81 6.03 -6.41
N PRO A 156 -4.40 6.55 -5.32
CA PRO A 156 -3.63 6.83 -4.10
C PRO A 156 -3.01 5.58 -3.47
N ARG A 157 -3.73 4.44 -3.51
CA ARG A 157 -3.22 3.15 -2.98
C ARG A 157 -2.14 2.59 -3.89
N SER A 158 -2.31 2.68 -5.20
CA SER A 158 -1.32 2.25 -6.19
C SER A 158 -0.01 3.03 -6.07
N LEU A 159 -0.09 4.35 -5.93
CA LEU A 159 1.11 5.20 -5.72
C LEU A 159 1.79 4.92 -4.38
N ARG A 160 1.02 4.63 -3.34
CA ARG A 160 1.58 4.27 -2.05
C ARG A 160 2.37 2.95 -2.15
N GLU A 161 1.79 1.92 -2.75
CA GLU A 161 2.48 0.63 -2.91
C GLU A 161 3.73 0.74 -3.79
N LEU A 162 3.71 1.59 -4.83
CA LEU A 162 4.89 1.91 -5.63
C LEU A 162 5.98 2.60 -4.81
N SER A 163 5.59 3.50 -3.91
CA SER A 163 6.53 4.16 -2.98
C SER A 163 7.13 3.14 -2.01
N ASP A 164 6.29 2.28 -1.41
CA ASP A 164 6.70 1.26 -0.46
C ASP A 164 7.63 0.22 -1.15
N LEU A 165 7.35 -0.15 -2.40
CA LEU A 165 8.23 -1.00 -3.20
C LEU A 165 9.60 -0.35 -3.44
N SER A 166 9.61 0.94 -3.78
CA SER A 166 10.87 1.67 -4.03
C SER A 166 11.70 1.78 -2.75
N ASP A 167 11.04 1.98 -1.61
CA ASP A 167 11.71 2.04 -0.32
C ASP A 167 12.32 0.68 0.05
N GLU A 168 11.55 -0.40 -0.08
CA GLU A 168 12.01 -1.77 0.17
C GLU A 168 13.21 -2.15 -0.71
N ILE A 169 13.17 -1.83 -2.01
CA ILE A 169 14.29 -2.13 -2.92
C ILE A 169 15.57 -1.40 -2.50
N TRP A 170 15.49 -0.11 -2.15
CA TRP A 170 16.66 0.64 -1.70
C TRP A 170 17.18 0.15 -0.36
N PHE A 171 16.26 -0.21 0.55
CA PHE A 171 16.61 -0.80 1.84
C PHE A 171 17.35 -2.12 1.68
N LEU A 172 16.79 -3.08 0.93
CA LEU A 172 17.40 -4.38 0.67
C LEU A 172 18.73 -4.28 -0.10
N ALA A 173 18.89 -3.24 -0.93
CA ALA A 173 20.15 -2.96 -1.60
C ALA A 173 21.25 -2.44 -0.65
N GLY A 174 20.89 -2.07 0.59
CA GLY A 174 21.82 -1.55 1.59
C GLY A 174 22.07 -0.04 1.46
N ASP A 175 21.08 0.73 1.00
CA ASP A 175 21.17 2.19 0.98
C ASP A 175 21.01 2.75 2.39
N VAL A 176 22.02 3.47 2.87
CA VAL A 176 22.06 4.10 4.19
C VAL A 176 21.93 5.64 4.12
N SER A 177 21.51 6.17 2.97
CA SER A 177 21.37 7.61 2.80
C SER A 177 20.24 8.17 3.68
N VAL A 178 20.50 9.30 4.34
CA VAL A 178 19.55 10.01 5.22
C VAL A 178 19.34 11.47 4.79
N ASP A 179 19.95 11.87 3.69
CA ASP A 179 19.94 13.21 3.15
C ASP A 179 18.87 13.39 2.05
N THR A 180 18.88 14.56 1.39
CA THR A 180 17.97 14.85 0.27
C THR A 180 18.04 13.83 -0.85
N SER A 181 19.18 13.13 -1.00
CA SER A 181 19.35 12.08 -2.01
C SER A 181 18.43 10.87 -1.74
N TRP A 182 18.01 10.65 -0.50
CA TRP A 182 17.05 9.63 -0.11
C TRP A 182 15.73 9.73 -0.90
N TYR A 183 15.16 10.95 -0.93
CA TYR A 183 13.91 11.20 -1.67
C TYR A 183 14.09 11.07 -3.18
N THR A 184 15.17 11.64 -3.71
CA THR A 184 15.46 11.62 -5.15
C THR A 184 15.66 10.20 -5.67
N LYS A 185 16.41 9.36 -4.96
CA LYS A 185 16.64 7.96 -5.32
C LYS A 185 15.33 7.18 -5.43
N ARG A 186 14.44 7.31 -4.43
CA ARG A 186 13.17 6.60 -4.38
C ARG A 186 12.20 7.07 -5.46
N ALA A 187 12.06 8.39 -5.62
CA ALA A 187 11.22 8.96 -6.67
C ALA A 187 11.71 8.57 -8.07
N THR A 188 13.02 8.58 -8.32
CA THR A 188 13.60 8.17 -9.60
C THR A 188 13.36 6.69 -9.87
N LEU A 189 13.56 5.83 -8.87
CA LEU A 189 13.30 4.41 -9.00
C LEU A 189 11.82 4.13 -9.27
N ALA A 190 10.91 4.77 -8.53
CA ALA A 190 9.48 4.65 -8.75
C ALA A 190 9.07 5.01 -10.17
N GLY A 191 9.60 6.14 -10.69
CA GLY A 191 9.32 6.58 -12.07
C GLY A 191 9.87 5.61 -13.13
N ILE A 192 11.10 5.10 -12.94
CA ILE A 192 11.68 4.11 -13.85
C ILE A 192 10.89 2.80 -13.81
N TYR A 193 10.56 2.32 -12.61
CA TYR A 193 9.80 1.09 -12.43
C TYR A 193 8.42 1.17 -13.09
N ALA A 194 7.66 2.23 -12.82
CA ALA A 194 6.35 2.46 -13.44
C ALA A 194 6.40 2.57 -14.97
N ALA A 195 7.53 3.04 -15.54
CA ALA A 195 7.71 3.11 -16.99
C ALA A 195 8.08 1.77 -17.63
N THR A 196 8.48 0.76 -16.83
CA THR A 196 8.89 -0.57 -17.31
C THR A 196 7.79 -1.62 -17.19
N GLU A 197 6.75 -1.37 -16.43
CA GLU A 197 5.56 -2.20 -16.31
C GLU A 197 4.49 -1.87 -17.36
#